data_cbfccc2b4943d9c33b4e045426166c0b
#
_entry.id   cbfccc2b4943d9c33b4e045426166c0b
#
_cell.length_a   1.000
_cell.length_b   1.000
_cell.length_c   1.000
_cell.angle_alpha   90.00
_cell.angle_beta   90.00
_cell.angle_gamma   90.00
#
_symmetry.space_group_name_H-M   'P 1'
#
loop_
_entity.id
_entity.type
_entity.pdbx_description
1 polymer ?
#
loop_
_entity_poly.entity_id
_entity_poly.type
_entity_poly.pdbx_seq_one_letter_code
_entity_poly.pdbx_strand_id
1 'polypeptide(L)' 'LRVFDDAVHSDKPVVRIGHENDSEALSSVSVIANRFGQDSHRGLIVIVGPTRMNYSAVITAVRAAQDILKDL' A
#
# COMPACT_ATOMS: atom_id res chain seq x y z
N LEU A 1 -11.34 1.43 5.05
CA LEU A 1 -10.22 0.90 5.84
C LEU A 1 -9.25 2.01 6.20
N ARG A 2 -8.74 1.97 7.42
CA ARG A 2 -7.76 2.94 7.89
C ARG A 2 -6.47 2.96 7.08
N VAL A 3 -6.06 1.80 6.59
CA VAL A 3 -4.83 1.71 5.81
C VAL A 3 -4.92 2.56 4.55
N PHE A 4 -6.10 2.63 3.94
CA PHE A 4 -6.29 3.45 2.75
C PHE A 4 -6.29 4.93 3.09
N ASP A 5 -6.96 5.33 4.17
CA ASP A 5 -6.92 6.70 4.67
C ASP A 5 -5.49 7.12 4.99
N ASP A 6 -4.75 6.27 5.70
CA ASP A 6 -3.37 6.56 6.06
C ASP A 6 -2.49 6.69 4.83
N ALA A 7 -2.71 5.83 3.82
CA ALA A 7 -1.92 5.85 2.59
C ALA A 7 -2.16 7.12 1.77
N VAL A 8 -3.39 7.61 1.74
CA VAL A 8 -3.74 8.84 1.02
C VAL A 8 -2.98 10.04 1.59
N HIS A 9 -2.69 10.02 2.88
CA HIS A 9 -2.02 11.12 3.58
C HIS A 9 -0.53 10.87 3.82
N SER A 10 0.06 9.86 3.18
CA SER A 10 1.46 9.50 3.40
C SER A 10 2.22 9.51 2.09
N ASP A 11 3.47 9.97 2.13
CA ASP A 11 4.40 9.89 1.00
C ASP A 11 5.09 8.54 0.93
N LYS A 12 4.95 7.72 1.97
CA LYS A 12 5.63 6.44 2.08
C LYS A 12 4.61 5.31 2.06
N PRO A 13 5.04 4.10 1.67
CA PRO A 13 4.17 2.93 1.76
C PRO A 13 3.66 2.74 3.19
N VAL A 14 2.38 2.45 3.31
CA VAL A 14 1.76 2.10 4.58
C VAL A 14 1.55 0.60 4.61
N VAL A 15 2.07 -0.05 5.64
CA VAL A 15 2.04 -1.51 5.78
C VAL A 15 1.23 -1.86 7.03
N ARG A 16 0.28 -2.76 6.88
CA ARG A 16 -0.50 -3.30 8.00
C ARG A 16 -0.49 -4.82 7.90
N ILE A 17 -0.03 -5.46 8.95
CA ILE A 17 0.21 -6.90 8.96
C ILE A 17 -0.74 -7.57 9.96
N GLY A 18 -1.56 -8.49 9.48
CA GLY A 18 -2.44 -9.28 10.33
C GLY A 18 -3.40 -8.41 11.13
N HIS A 19 -3.32 -8.50 12.45
CA HIS A 19 -4.20 -7.77 13.36
C HIS A 19 -3.98 -6.26 13.38
N GLU A 20 -2.93 -5.76 12.73
CA GLU A 20 -2.75 -4.32 12.54
C GLU A 20 -3.83 -3.73 11.63
N ASN A 21 -4.46 -4.58 10.81
CA ASN A 21 -5.63 -4.15 10.04
C ASN A 21 -6.81 -3.95 10.98
N ASP A 22 -7.58 -2.91 10.74
CA ASP A 22 -8.75 -2.61 11.56
C ASP A 22 -9.99 -3.38 11.12
N SER A 23 -9.86 -4.24 10.12
CA SER A 23 -10.92 -5.11 9.64
C SER A 23 -10.61 -6.54 10.03
N GLU A 24 -11.55 -7.21 10.67
CA GLU A 24 -11.41 -8.61 11.05
C GLU A 24 -11.18 -9.50 9.82
N ALA A 25 -11.83 -9.16 8.71
CA ALA A 25 -11.66 -9.90 7.47
C ALA A 25 -10.22 -9.87 6.95
N LEU A 26 -9.45 -8.86 7.31
CA LEU A 26 -8.06 -8.70 6.88
C LEU A 26 -7.05 -9.10 7.95
N SER A 27 -7.48 -9.68 9.05
CA SER A 27 -6.60 -9.99 10.17
C SER A 27 -5.59 -11.10 9.87
N SER A 28 -5.82 -11.89 8.81
CA SER A 28 -4.92 -12.97 8.41
C SER A 28 -4.03 -12.62 7.23
N VAL A 29 -4.11 -11.39 6.74
CA VAL A 29 -3.35 -10.97 5.56
C VAL A 29 -2.56 -9.71 5.85
N SER A 30 -1.65 -9.38 4.94
CA SER A 30 -0.93 -8.11 4.96
C SER A 30 -1.45 -7.23 3.85
N VAL A 31 -1.54 -5.93 4.14
CA VAL A 31 -1.95 -4.92 3.16
C VAL A 31 -0.85 -3.88 3.08
N ILE A 32 -0.37 -3.62 1.87
CA ILE A 32 0.58 -2.56 1.59
C ILE A 32 -0.10 -1.60 0.64
N ALA A 33 -0.20 -0.33 1.03
CA ALA A 33 -0.85 0.68 0.22
C ALA A 33 0.06 1.90 0.10
N ASN A 34 0.14 2.46 -1.09
CA ASN A 34 0.90 3.67 -1.33
C ASN A 34 0.19 4.51 -2.38
N ARG A 35 0.16 5.81 -2.16
CA ARG A 35 -0.42 6.70 -3.14
C ARG A 35 0.55 6.92 -4.30
N PHE A 36 0.01 7.25 -5.46
CA PHE A 36 0.81 7.61 -6.62
C PHE A 36 0.14 8.77 -7.35
N GLY A 37 0.93 9.41 -8.22
CA GLY A 37 0.45 10.49 -9.06
C GLY A 37 0.40 11.82 -8.34
N GLN A 38 -0.06 12.84 -9.05
CA GLN A 38 -0.18 14.18 -8.51
C GLN A 38 -1.31 14.92 -9.22
N ASP A 39 -1.85 15.92 -8.56
CA ASP A 39 -2.94 16.75 -9.06
C ASP A 39 -4.18 15.90 -9.38
N SER A 40 -4.64 15.91 -10.63
CA SER A 40 -5.87 15.22 -11.02
C SER A 40 -5.65 13.73 -11.30
N HIS A 41 -4.42 13.25 -11.32
CA HIS A 41 -4.09 11.86 -11.65
C HIS A 41 -3.56 11.12 -10.41
N ARG A 42 -4.37 11.06 -9.37
CA ARG A 42 -4.00 10.41 -8.11
C ARG A 42 -4.69 9.07 -7.98
N GLY A 43 -3.99 8.15 -7.33
CA GLY A 43 -4.55 6.86 -7.03
C GLY A 43 -3.77 6.18 -5.92
N LEU A 44 -4.17 4.94 -5.62
CA LEU A 44 -3.49 4.10 -4.66
C LEU A 44 -3.04 2.81 -5.33
N ILE A 45 -1.82 2.40 -4.99
CA ILE A 45 -1.35 1.05 -5.30
C ILE A 45 -1.61 0.23 -4.03
N VAL A 46 -2.32 -0.88 -4.17
CA VAL A 46 -2.66 -1.74 -3.03
C VAL A 46 -2.22 -3.16 -3.35
N ILE A 47 -1.46 -3.75 -2.44
CA ILE A 47 -1.03 -5.14 -2.53
C ILE A 47 -1.53 -5.86 -1.29
N VAL A 48 -2.20 -6.99 -1.50
CA VAL A 48 -2.70 -7.82 -0.42
C VAL A 48 -2.04 -9.19 -0.56
N GLY A 49 -1.49 -9.68 0.51
CA GLY A 49 -0.81 -10.97 0.50
C GLY A 49 -0.79 -11.62 1.87
N PRO A 50 -0.12 -12.78 2.00
CA PRO A 50 -0.01 -13.46 3.28
C PRO A 50 0.77 -12.61 4.30
N THR A 51 0.59 -12.92 5.59
CA THR A 51 1.35 -12.22 6.64
C THR A 51 2.84 -12.46 6.51
N ARG A 52 3.23 -13.60 5.95
CA ARG A 52 4.64 -13.89 5.66
C ARG A 52 4.92 -13.57 4.20
N MET A 53 5.62 -12.51 3.95
CA MET A 53 6.10 -12.18 2.61
C MET A 53 7.36 -11.33 2.74
N ASN A 54 8.10 -11.24 1.64
CA ASN A 54 9.27 -10.38 1.59
C ASN A 54 8.83 -8.94 1.38
N TYR A 55 8.59 -8.24 2.49
CA TYR A 55 8.09 -6.87 2.47
C TYR A 55 9.06 -5.92 1.76
N SER A 56 10.36 -6.12 1.95
CA SER A 56 11.36 -5.30 1.30
C SER A 56 11.27 -5.37 -0.22
N ALA A 57 11.10 -6.58 -0.76
CA ALA A 57 10.95 -6.77 -2.21
C ALA A 57 9.63 -6.17 -2.71
N VAL A 58 8.54 -6.34 -1.95
CA VAL A 58 7.23 -5.79 -2.32
C VAL A 58 7.27 -4.27 -2.31
N ILE A 59 7.87 -3.67 -1.30
CA ILE A 59 7.99 -2.21 -1.21
C ILE A 59 8.82 -1.67 -2.37
N THR A 60 9.89 -2.36 -2.73
CA THR A 60 10.70 -1.98 -3.90
C THR A 60 9.87 -2.02 -5.18
N ALA A 61 9.05 -3.06 -5.34
CA ALA A 61 8.15 -3.16 -6.50
C ALA A 61 7.10 -2.06 -6.51
N VAL A 62 6.53 -1.72 -5.35
CA VAL A 62 5.55 -0.63 -5.22
C VAL A 62 6.19 0.70 -5.62
N ARG A 63 7.40 0.96 -5.18
CA ARG A 63 8.11 2.20 -5.53
C ARG A 63 8.41 2.27 -7.02
N ALA A 64 8.80 1.15 -7.64
CA ALA A 64 9.03 1.09 -9.08
C ALA A 64 7.73 1.38 -9.84
N ALA A 65 6.61 0.80 -9.42
CA ALA A 65 5.31 1.07 -10.02
C ALA A 65 4.91 2.53 -9.85
N GLN A 66 5.16 3.10 -8.68
CA GLN A 66 4.88 4.49 -8.39
C GLN A 66 5.64 5.42 -9.35
N ASP A 67 6.91 5.12 -9.62
CA ASP A 67 7.72 5.90 -10.55
C ASP A 67 7.19 5.83 -11.97
N ILE A 68 6.70 4.68 -12.38
CA ILE A 68 6.09 4.51 -13.72
C ILE A 68 4.79 5.30 -13.80
N LEU A 69 3.96 5.20 -12.77
CA LEU A 69 2.62 5.77 -12.77
C LEU A 69 2.61 7.30 -12.59
N LYS A 70 3.67 7.86 -12.03
CA LYS A 70 3.71 9.32 -11.82
C LYS A 70 3.73 10.12 -13.12
N ASP A 71 4.12 9.47 -14.22
CA ASP A 71 4.22 10.12 -15.53
C ASP A 71 2.94 9.99 -16.37
N LEU A 72 1.91 9.39 -15.81
CA LEU A 72 0.63 9.22 -16.54
C LEU A 72 -0.19 10.51 -16.60
#